data_a3a44847baa475b9a3b7f5d819ae93a6
#
_entry.id   a3a44847baa475b9a3b7f5d819ae93a6
#
_cell.length_a   1.000
_cell.length_b   1.000
_cell.length_c   1.000
_cell.angle_alpha   90.00
_cell.angle_beta   90.00
_cell.angle_gamma   90.00
#
_symmetry.space_group_name_H-M   'P 1'
#
loop_
_entity.id
_entity.type
_entity.pdbx_description
1 polymer ?
#
loop_
_entity_poly.entity_id
_entity_poly.type
_entity_poly.pdbx_seq_one_letter_code
_entity_poly.pdbx_strand_id
1 'polypeptide(L)'
;MSAFSVLLLAGCGEPPRSCDWLATLPDGEMKHKVIVGCTPCHAMGLPVAMRYDAKSWNEQYLKMRKMDDDLELRLIPFHDDMELPNWLGEHSKLPRKGFEIQTAKADITEFPLGNVKGFYHDMALAGGRAWIADYFGNVLYGVNPDTKATEQYPIPAEVPKDKPGGAHAIDADSQGNLWICMTQAEQVAKFDPQAKTFKMYSGYPKGGKVQYFVLDKNRDIYHDKDGCFWTTHFSKEIICRTNPETGKITVFKIKHREGMEENTVHLYAAVADSHGKLWFTETHGNRLGWLDPVTGKSELLDIFADWAGPKRLAIDDEDKLWIPQLSSGKITVYDTRQGAIVKNLDVPIPGDYVYCIRRDKNTGNLWATGCGSDSLYRIDPKSYQITVFRLPRRGAYTRTLVFDGKGSVWTNYASIPNSQTLTPFQAGCVVRLTPRE
;
A
#
# COMPACT_ATOMS: atom_id res chain seq x y z
N MET A 1 -17.19 11.00 -22.63
CA MET A 1 -15.81 10.74 -23.11
C MET A 1 -15.71 11.27 -24.53
N SER A 2 -14.87 12.27 -24.76
CA SER A 2 -14.65 12.68 -26.14
C SER A 2 -13.72 11.68 -26.79
N ALA A 3 -14.03 11.30 -28.03
CA ALA A 3 -13.22 10.39 -28.86
C ALA A 3 -11.74 10.85 -29.02
N PHE A 4 -11.44 12.06 -28.62
CA PHE A 4 -10.10 12.66 -28.68
C PHE A 4 -9.08 12.03 -27.70
N SER A 5 -9.51 11.55 -26.53
CA SER A 5 -8.58 10.98 -25.54
C SER A 5 -8.09 9.57 -25.92
N VAL A 6 -8.83 8.85 -26.75
CA VAL A 6 -8.47 7.50 -27.22
C VAL A 6 -7.52 7.56 -28.43
N LEU A 7 -7.64 8.60 -29.24
CA LEU A 7 -6.81 8.75 -30.47
C LEU A 7 -5.36 9.18 -30.18
N LEU A 8 -5.10 9.90 -29.09
CA LEU A 8 -3.74 10.31 -28.72
C LEU A 8 -2.85 9.16 -28.24
N LEU A 9 -3.46 8.06 -27.77
CA LEU A 9 -2.74 6.88 -27.30
C LEU A 9 -2.47 5.85 -28.41
N ALA A 10 -3.18 5.91 -29.54
CA ALA A 10 -3.01 4.97 -30.62
C ALA A 10 -1.73 5.18 -31.48
N GLY A 11 -1.04 6.32 -31.27
CA GLY A 11 0.22 6.62 -31.93
C GLY A 11 1.45 6.71 -31.05
N CYS A 12 1.26 6.72 -29.73
CA CYS A 12 2.33 6.66 -28.73
C CYS A 12 2.34 5.25 -28.16
N GLY A 13 3.43 4.50 -28.27
CA GLY A 13 3.60 3.18 -27.65
C GLY A 13 3.17 3.16 -26.17
N GLU A 14 3.24 2.01 -25.54
CA GLU A 14 2.92 1.89 -24.10
C GLU A 14 3.59 3.00 -23.26
N PRO A 15 2.88 3.59 -22.27
CA PRO A 15 3.45 4.64 -21.43
C PRO A 15 4.71 4.11 -20.71
N PRO A 16 5.69 4.97 -20.39
CA PRO A 16 6.87 4.57 -19.63
C PRO A 16 6.47 4.05 -18.25
N ARG A 17 7.28 3.19 -17.64
CA ARG A 17 7.14 2.89 -16.22
C ARG A 17 7.56 4.09 -15.39
N SER A 18 6.99 4.23 -14.20
CA SER A 18 7.34 5.35 -13.31
C SER A 18 8.83 5.38 -12.99
N CYS A 19 9.46 4.23 -12.79
CA CYS A 19 10.89 4.13 -12.50
C CYS A 19 11.76 4.66 -13.64
N ASP A 20 11.38 4.44 -14.90
CA ASP A 20 12.14 4.91 -16.05
C ASP A 20 12.25 6.43 -16.07
N TRP A 21 11.18 7.10 -15.66
CA TRP A 21 11.15 8.55 -15.52
C TRP A 21 11.84 9.03 -14.25
N LEU A 22 11.51 8.46 -13.09
CA LEU A 22 12.06 8.87 -11.80
C LEU A 22 13.59 8.75 -11.76
N ALA A 23 14.17 7.77 -12.46
CA ALA A 23 15.60 7.64 -12.55
C ALA A 23 16.28 8.77 -13.38
N THR A 24 15.50 9.51 -14.18
CA THR A 24 16.02 10.67 -14.93
C THR A 24 15.96 11.98 -14.16
N LEU A 25 15.22 12.02 -13.05
CA LEU A 25 15.09 13.22 -12.23
C LEU A 25 16.36 13.43 -11.40
N PRO A 26 16.76 14.70 -11.21
CA PRO A 26 17.84 15.03 -10.28
C PRO A 26 17.54 14.49 -8.88
N ASP A 27 18.53 13.93 -8.22
CA ASP A 27 18.39 13.51 -6.83
C ASP A 27 18.25 14.73 -5.92
N GLY A 28 17.46 14.60 -4.86
CA GLY A 28 17.23 15.66 -3.90
C GLY A 28 15.79 15.74 -3.42
N GLU A 29 15.51 16.78 -2.66
CA GLU A 29 14.22 17.00 -1.98
C GLU A 29 13.02 16.97 -2.94
N MET A 30 13.11 17.63 -4.09
CA MET A 30 11.99 17.70 -5.04
C MET A 30 11.62 16.34 -5.63
N LYS A 31 12.60 15.49 -5.93
CA LYS A 31 12.35 14.10 -6.35
C LYS A 31 11.66 13.30 -5.26
N HIS A 32 12.08 13.46 -4.01
CA HIS A 32 11.43 12.81 -2.88
C HIS A 32 10.00 13.29 -2.68
N LYS A 33 9.76 14.62 -2.80
CA LYS A 33 8.41 15.19 -2.77
C LYS A 33 7.51 14.59 -3.86
N VAL A 34 8.01 14.42 -5.08
CA VAL A 34 7.28 13.74 -6.17
C VAL A 34 6.90 12.31 -5.75
N ILE A 35 7.83 11.54 -5.23
CA ILE A 35 7.56 10.16 -4.85
C ILE A 35 6.58 10.10 -3.68
N VAL A 36 6.78 10.86 -2.62
CA VAL A 36 5.95 10.81 -1.42
C VAL A 36 4.57 11.43 -1.65
N GLY A 37 4.47 12.51 -2.43
CA GLY A 37 3.22 13.25 -2.63
C GLY A 37 2.42 12.84 -3.87
N CYS A 38 3.09 12.44 -4.96
CA CYS A 38 2.38 12.15 -6.22
C CYS A 38 2.14 10.65 -6.43
N THR A 39 3.04 9.78 -5.96
CA THR A 39 2.89 8.33 -6.18
C THR A 39 1.97 7.59 -5.21
N PRO A 40 1.54 8.11 -4.04
CA PRO A 40 0.68 7.36 -3.14
C PRO A 40 -0.65 6.92 -3.75
N CYS A 41 -1.13 7.64 -4.77
CA CYS A 41 -2.42 7.37 -5.39
C CYS A 41 -2.33 6.54 -6.67
N HIS A 42 -1.34 6.80 -7.52
CA HIS A 42 -1.22 6.16 -8.83
C HIS A 42 0.22 6.14 -9.36
N ALA A 43 0.46 5.32 -10.38
CA ALA A 43 1.73 5.33 -11.10
C ALA A 43 1.90 6.61 -11.94
N MET A 44 3.14 7.11 -12.03
CA MET A 44 3.46 8.36 -12.72
C MET A 44 3.70 8.22 -14.23
N GLY A 45 3.81 7.00 -14.75
CA GLY A 45 4.12 6.78 -16.18
C GLY A 45 3.14 7.47 -17.12
N LEU A 46 1.85 7.43 -16.84
CA LEU A 46 0.83 8.06 -17.68
C LEU A 46 0.82 9.60 -17.56
N PRO A 47 0.80 10.22 -16.35
CA PRO A 47 0.94 11.66 -16.22
C PRO A 47 2.15 12.22 -16.97
N VAL A 48 3.29 11.55 -16.87
CA VAL A 48 4.52 11.95 -17.57
C VAL A 48 4.39 11.81 -19.09
N ALA A 49 3.74 10.76 -19.59
CA ALA A 49 3.49 10.58 -21.01
C ALA A 49 2.62 11.68 -21.63
N MET A 50 1.81 12.37 -20.84
CA MET A 50 1.01 13.52 -21.26
C MET A 50 1.84 14.77 -21.56
N ARG A 51 3.11 14.79 -21.19
CA ARG A 51 4.07 15.90 -21.45
C ARG A 51 3.56 17.25 -20.97
N TYR A 52 3.04 17.30 -19.74
CA TYR A 52 2.55 18.54 -19.16
C TYR A 52 3.64 19.60 -19.05
N ASP A 53 3.31 20.83 -19.44
CA ASP A 53 4.08 22.03 -19.10
C ASP A 53 3.82 22.43 -17.62
N ALA A 54 4.51 23.45 -17.12
CA ALA A 54 4.35 23.91 -15.74
C ALA A 54 2.92 24.31 -15.40
N LYS A 55 2.19 24.95 -16.33
CA LYS A 55 0.79 25.32 -16.14
C LYS A 55 -0.10 24.09 -16.00
N SER A 56 0.05 23.11 -16.88
CA SER A 56 -0.73 21.86 -16.86
C SER A 56 -0.41 21.04 -15.61
N TRP A 57 0.84 20.98 -15.17
CA TRP A 57 1.23 20.35 -13.91
C TRP A 57 0.59 21.04 -12.71
N ASN A 58 0.55 22.37 -12.70
CA ASN A 58 -0.12 23.14 -11.64
C ASN A 58 -1.62 22.82 -11.57
N GLU A 59 -2.30 22.78 -12.71
CA GLU A 59 -3.72 22.40 -12.78
C GLU A 59 -3.97 20.98 -12.24
N GLN A 60 -3.11 20.00 -12.57
CA GLN A 60 -3.24 18.64 -12.05
C GLN A 60 -2.93 18.58 -10.55
N TYR A 61 -1.91 19.28 -10.09
CA TYR A 61 -1.55 19.34 -8.68
C TYR A 61 -2.68 19.90 -7.82
N LEU A 62 -3.32 20.99 -8.26
CA LEU A 62 -4.49 21.57 -7.58
C LEU A 62 -5.69 20.61 -7.54
N LYS A 63 -5.92 19.82 -8.60
CA LYS A 63 -6.95 18.79 -8.61
C LYS A 63 -6.65 17.65 -7.63
N MET A 64 -5.40 17.23 -7.53
CA MET A 64 -4.96 16.20 -6.59
C MET A 64 -5.11 16.69 -5.14
N ARG A 65 -4.70 17.93 -4.86
CA ARG A 65 -4.89 18.56 -3.55
C ARG A 65 -6.36 18.59 -3.16
N LYS A 66 -7.21 19.09 -4.06
CA LYS A 66 -8.65 19.13 -3.80
C LYS A 66 -9.23 17.74 -3.48
N MET A 67 -8.79 16.71 -4.19
CA MET A 67 -9.24 15.34 -3.92
C MET A 67 -8.74 14.86 -2.55
N ASP A 68 -7.51 15.18 -2.18
CA ASP A 68 -6.92 14.83 -0.89
C ASP A 68 -7.67 15.52 0.26
N ASP A 69 -8.01 16.80 0.08
CA ASP A 69 -8.84 17.57 1.03
C ASP A 69 -10.26 17.01 1.14
N ASP A 70 -10.93 16.75 0.01
CA ASP A 70 -12.30 16.22 -0.02
C ASP A 70 -12.43 14.85 0.67
N LEU A 71 -11.36 14.06 0.66
CA LEU A 71 -11.26 12.76 1.32
C LEU A 71 -10.60 12.84 2.71
N GLU A 72 -10.09 14.01 3.11
CA GLU A 72 -9.40 14.26 4.38
C GLU A 72 -8.25 13.27 4.64
N LEU A 73 -7.53 12.86 3.60
CA LEU A 73 -6.46 11.86 3.68
C LEU A 73 -5.11 12.44 4.06
N ARG A 74 -4.87 13.72 3.70
CA ARG A 74 -3.58 14.42 3.94
C ARG A 74 -2.37 13.64 3.40
N LEU A 75 -2.55 13.01 2.23
CA LEU A 75 -1.49 12.22 1.58
C LEU A 75 -0.38 13.10 1.01
N ILE A 76 -0.69 14.37 0.70
CA ILE A 76 0.25 15.33 0.14
C ILE A 76 0.80 16.19 1.29
N PRO A 77 2.00 15.90 1.82
CA PRO A 77 2.51 16.54 3.04
C PRO A 77 2.97 18.01 2.85
N PHE A 78 3.04 18.49 1.59
CA PHE A 78 3.49 19.85 1.23
C PHE A 78 2.46 20.56 0.39
N HIS A 79 1.26 20.67 0.93
CA HIS A 79 0.09 21.26 0.28
C HIS A 79 0.35 22.65 -0.35
N ASP A 80 1.20 23.44 0.27
CA ASP A 80 1.47 24.84 -0.14
C ASP A 80 2.74 25.00 -0.99
N ASP A 81 3.40 23.89 -1.34
CA ASP A 81 4.60 23.92 -2.17
C ASP A 81 4.23 24.10 -3.65
N MET A 82 4.13 25.37 -4.07
CA MET A 82 3.84 25.74 -5.46
C MET A 82 5.07 25.69 -6.36
N GLU A 83 6.27 25.39 -5.83
CA GLU A 83 7.48 25.21 -6.63
C GLU A 83 7.47 23.84 -7.31
N LEU A 84 6.87 22.83 -6.70
CA LEU A 84 6.81 21.46 -7.22
C LEU A 84 6.23 21.37 -8.64
N PRO A 85 5.07 21.98 -8.97
CA PRO A 85 4.54 21.97 -10.34
C PRO A 85 5.47 22.64 -11.37
N ASN A 86 6.12 23.72 -11.01
CA ASN A 86 7.08 24.40 -11.89
C ASN A 86 8.30 23.52 -12.16
N TRP A 87 8.86 22.94 -11.09
CA TRP A 87 9.98 22.02 -11.19
C TRP A 87 9.62 20.79 -12.04
N LEU A 88 8.41 20.24 -11.91
CA LEU A 88 7.90 19.16 -12.75
C LEU A 88 7.83 19.57 -14.22
N GLY A 89 7.36 20.79 -14.54
CA GLY A 89 7.34 21.33 -15.90
C GLY A 89 8.71 21.38 -16.56
N GLU A 90 9.74 21.68 -15.79
CA GLU A 90 11.12 21.74 -16.27
C GLU A 90 11.76 20.36 -16.43
N HIS A 91 11.46 19.41 -15.54
CA HIS A 91 12.17 18.15 -15.42
C HIS A 91 11.40 16.93 -15.95
N SER A 92 10.09 17.04 -16.23
CA SER A 92 9.26 15.93 -16.74
C SER A 92 9.53 15.60 -18.21
N LYS A 93 10.74 15.16 -18.50
CA LYS A 93 11.11 14.70 -19.84
C LYS A 93 10.94 13.18 -19.93
N LEU A 94 10.34 12.71 -21.00
CA LEU A 94 10.23 11.28 -21.24
C LEU A 94 11.61 10.65 -21.38
N PRO A 95 11.87 9.52 -20.71
CA PRO A 95 13.10 8.77 -20.94
C PRO A 95 13.14 8.29 -22.40
N ARG A 96 14.31 8.31 -23.00
CA ARG A 96 14.49 7.85 -24.38
C ARG A 96 14.37 6.33 -24.52
N LYS A 97 14.75 5.60 -23.47
CA LYS A 97 14.70 4.14 -23.39
C LYS A 97 14.52 3.74 -21.91
N GLY A 98 13.66 2.75 -21.65
CA GLY A 98 13.52 2.14 -20.33
C GLY A 98 14.73 1.27 -19.97
N PHE A 99 14.86 0.93 -18.70
CA PHE A 99 15.93 0.05 -18.21
C PHE A 99 15.69 -1.40 -18.63
N GLU A 100 16.69 -2.02 -19.23
CA GLU A 100 16.73 -3.46 -19.45
C GLU A 100 17.26 -4.14 -18.19
N ILE A 101 16.46 -5.03 -17.63
CA ILE A 101 16.78 -5.70 -16.37
C ILE A 101 16.54 -7.19 -16.57
N GLN A 102 17.48 -7.99 -16.03
CA GLN A 102 17.30 -9.43 -15.98
C GLN A 102 16.13 -9.75 -15.03
N THR A 103 15.13 -10.45 -15.55
CA THR A 103 13.98 -10.89 -14.80
C THR A 103 13.84 -12.40 -14.82
N ALA A 104 13.42 -12.94 -13.68
CA ALA A 104 13.08 -14.36 -13.58
C ALA A 104 11.76 -14.66 -14.30
N LYS A 105 11.62 -15.88 -14.76
CA LYS A 105 10.40 -16.35 -15.43
C LYS A 105 9.32 -16.71 -14.42
N ALA A 106 8.08 -16.42 -14.77
CA ALA A 106 6.92 -16.81 -13.97
C ALA A 106 5.71 -17.06 -14.87
N ASP A 107 4.78 -17.87 -14.39
CA ASP A 107 3.44 -17.97 -14.95
C ASP A 107 2.57 -16.91 -14.29
N ILE A 108 1.97 -16.04 -15.10
CA ILE A 108 1.14 -14.94 -14.60
C ILE A 108 -0.27 -15.10 -15.13
N THR A 109 -1.23 -15.07 -14.22
CA THR A 109 -2.65 -15.09 -14.55
C THR A 109 -3.30 -13.82 -13.99
N GLU A 110 -4.03 -13.12 -14.85
CA GLU A 110 -4.80 -11.94 -14.50
C GLU A 110 -6.29 -12.27 -14.42
N PHE A 111 -6.96 -11.73 -13.41
CA PHE A 111 -8.40 -11.84 -13.16
C PHE A 111 -9.03 -10.44 -13.14
N PRO A 112 -9.50 -9.92 -14.29
CA PRO A 112 -10.10 -8.59 -14.35
C PRO A 112 -11.41 -8.52 -13.56
N LEU A 113 -11.63 -7.43 -12.82
CA LEU A 113 -12.82 -7.24 -11.99
C LEU A 113 -14.00 -6.60 -12.72
N GLY A 114 -13.79 -6.13 -13.96
CA GLY A 114 -14.85 -5.55 -14.78
C GLY A 114 -15.24 -4.10 -14.42
N ASN A 115 -15.05 -3.65 -13.19
CA ASN A 115 -15.31 -2.26 -12.79
C ASN A 115 -14.07 -1.40 -12.99
N VAL A 116 -14.02 -0.66 -14.09
CA VAL A 116 -12.89 0.22 -14.42
C VAL A 116 -12.82 1.50 -13.57
N LYS A 117 -13.81 1.78 -12.75
CA LYS A 117 -13.86 2.94 -11.86
C LYS A 117 -13.54 2.60 -10.41
N GLY A 118 -13.43 1.32 -10.08
CA GLY A 118 -13.10 0.86 -8.74
C GLY A 118 -11.67 1.20 -8.35
N PHE A 119 -11.46 1.47 -7.06
CA PHE A 119 -10.14 1.56 -6.46
C PHE A 119 -9.95 0.40 -5.49
N TYR A 120 -9.08 -0.51 -5.86
CA TYR A 120 -8.83 -1.76 -5.16
C TYR A 120 -7.50 -1.67 -4.43
N HIS A 121 -7.54 -1.30 -3.15
CA HIS A 121 -6.31 -1.04 -2.42
C HIS A 121 -5.59 -2.33 -2.01
N ASP A 122 -6.28 -3.25 -1.36
CA ASP A 122 -5.74 -4.50 -0.82
C ASP A 122 -6.57 -5.71 -1.22
N MET A 123 -5.94 -6.90 -1.06
CA MET A 123 -6.59 -8.18 -1.27
C MET A 123 -6.20 -9.20 -0.19
N ALA A 124 -7.03 -10.23 -0.03
CA ALA A 124 -6.78 -11.39 0.82
C ALA A 124 -7.10 -12.70 0.09
N LEU A 125 -6.63 -13.83 0.60
CA LEU A 125 -7.01 -15.17 0.16
C LEU A 125 -7.72 -15.89 1.30
N ALA A 126 -8.92 -16.39 1.05
CA ALA A 126 -9.68 -17.21 2.01
C ALA A 126 -10.62 -18.15 1.26
N GLY A 127 -10.79 -19.38 1.77
CA GLY A 127 -11.72 -20.35 1.20
C GLY A 127 -11.48 -20.68 -0.27
N GLY A 128 -10.21 -20.67 -0.73
CA GLY A 128 -9.84 -20.91 -2.13
C GLY A 128 -10.20 -19.79 -3.10
N ARG A 129 -10.56 -18.61 -2.61
CA ARG A 129 -10.90 -17.42 -3.41
C ARG A 129 -9.95 -16.27 -3.12
N ALA A 130 -9.80 -15.38 -4.11
CA ALA A 130 -9.19 -14.08 -3.93
C ALA A 130 -10.28 -13.05 -3.62
N TRP A 131 -10.08 -12.30 -2.54
CA TRP A 131 -11.02 -11.30 -2.06
C TRP A 131 -10.41 -9.91 -2.16
N ILE A 132 -11.18 -8.96 -2.68
CA ILE A 132 -10.72 -7.60 -2.89
C ILE A 132 -11.84 -6.61 -2.63
N ALA A 133 -11.54 -5.50 -1.98
CA ALA A 133 -12.53 -4.49 -1.64
C ALA A 133 -12.36 -3.23 -2.47
N ASP A 134 -13.47 -2.68 -2.96
CA ASP A 134 -13.53 -1.41 -3.67
C ASP A 134 -13.67 -0.27 -2.66
N TYR A 135 -12.66 0.58 -2.60
CA TYR A 135 -12.60 1.71 -1.68
C TYR A 135 -13.76 2.71 -1.90
N PHE A 136 -14.10 2.99 -3.16
CA PHE A 136 -15.15 3.95 -3.51
C PHE A 136 -16.54 3.32 -3.60
N GLY A 137 -16.61 2.08 -4.03
CA GLY A 137 -17.88 1.39 -4.28
C GLY A 137 -18.49 0.73 -3.05
N ASN A 138 -17.78 0.61 -1.94
CA ASN A 138 -18.22 -0.13 -0.75
C ASN A 138 -18.66 -1.56 -1.08
N VAL A 139 -17.93 -2.24 -1.94
CA VAL A 139 -18.22 -3.61 -2.38
C VAL A 139 -17.03 -4.50 -2.15
N LEU A 140 -17.27 -5.66 -1.56
CA LEU A 140 -16.32 -6.75 -1.49
C LEU A 140 -16.55 -7.70 -2.67
N TYR A 141 -15.49 -8.00 -3.42
CA TYR A 141 -15.50 -8.93 -4.54
C TYR A 141 -14.81 -10.23 -4.14
N GLY A 142 -15.46 -11.36 -4.41
CA GLY A 142 -14.89 -12.70 -4.28
C GLY A 142 -14.63 -13.32 -5.65
N VAL A 143 -13.37 -13.48 -6.02
CA VAL A 143 -12.95 -14.04 -7.32
C VAL A 143 -12.59 -15.52 -7.15
N ASN A 144 -13.27 -16.38 -7.89
CA ASN A 144 -12.91 -17.80 -7.97
C ASN A 144 -11.78 -17.97 -9.01
N PRO A 145 -10.59 -18.46 -8.63
CA PRO A 145 -9.45 -18.56 -9.56
C PRO A 145 -9.61 -19.64 -10.63
N ASP A 146 -10.45 -20.66 -10.40
CA ASP A 146 -10.64 -21.77 -11.33
C ASP A 146 -11.65 -21.42 -12.42
N THR A 147 -12.80 -20.85 -12.02
CA THR A 147 -13.88 -20.49 -12.93
C THR A 147 -13.80 -19.06 -13.46
N LYS A 148 -12.97 -18.22 -12.83
CA LYS A 148 -12.87 -16.76 -13.03
C LYS A 148 -14.17 -16.00 -12.70
N ALA A 149 -15.15 -16.65 -12.11
CA ALA A 149 -16.39 -16.02 -11.68
C ALA A 149 -16.14 -15.05 -10.51
N THR A 150 -16.82 -13.91 -10.53
CA THR A 150 -16.74 -12.88 -9.50
C THR A 150 -18.11 -12.71 -8.85
N GLU A 151 -18.15 -12.80 -7.52
CA GLU A 151 -19.31 -12.49 -6.70
C GLU A 151 -19.10 -11.13 -6.02
N GLN A 152 -20.21 -10.43 -5.71
CA GLN A 152 -20.19 -9.10 -5.12
C GLN A 152 -21.03 -9.07 -3.84
N TYR A 153 -20.48 -8.43 -2.80
CA TYR A 153 -21.11 -8.28 -1.50
C TYR A 153 -21.04 -6.82 -1.06
N PRO A 154 -22.17 -6.09 -1.03
CA PRO A 154 -22.21 -4.71 -0.52
C PRO A 154 -21.78 -4.68 0.94
N ILE A 155 -20.81 -3.83 1.29
CA ILE A 155 -20.34 -3.64 2.66
C ILE A 155 -21.29 -2.63 3.35
N PRO A 156 -21.93 -2.97 4.48
CA PRO A 156 -22.90 -2.12 5.15
C PRO A 156 -22.21 -1.03 6.00
N ALA A 157 -21.37 -0.21 5.38
CA ALA A 157 -20.67 0.88 6.04
C ALA A 157 -21.64 2.03 6.38
N GLU A 158 -21.52 2.55 7.60
CA GLU A 158 -22.33 3.70 8.08
C GLU A 158 -21.70 5.01 7.60
N VAL A 159 -22.01 5.41 6.38
CA VAL A 159 -21.53 6.67 5.79
C VAL A 159 -22.69 7.45 5.19
N PRO A 160 -22.57 8.78 5.06
CA PRO A 160 -23.55 9.57 4.31
C PRO A 160 -23.73 9.01 2.89
N LYS A 161 -24.94 9.16 2.35
CA LYS A 161 -25.24 8.76 0.98
C LYS A 161 -24.22 9.40 0.03
N ASP A 162 -23.73 8.63 -0.94
CA ASP A 162 -22.74 9.06 -1.93
C ASP A 162 -21.33 9.36 -1.39
N LYS A 163 -21.04 8.97 -0.14
CA LYS A 163 -19.67 8.98 0.39
C LYS A 163 -19.09 7.56 0.40
N PRO A 164 -17.77 7.41 0.12
CA PRO A 164 -17.12 6.12 0.22
C PRO A 164 -16.98 5.69 1.68
N GLY A 165 -17.17 4.41 1.96
CA GLY A 165 -16.81 3.83 3.26
C GLY A 165 -15.30 3.66 3.42
N GLY A 166 -14.59 3.66 2.29
CA GLY A 166 -13.14 3.59 2.25
C GLY A 166 -12.58 2.23 2.62
N ALA A 167 -13.04 1.17 1.97
CA ALA A 167 -12.51 -0.18 2.16
C ALA A 167 -11.04 -0.24 1.74
N HIS A 168 -10.14 -0.14 2.72
CA HIS A 168 -8.71 0.07 2.50
C HIS A 168 -7.88 -1.21 2.66
N ALA A 169 -7.64 -1.66 3.89
CA ALA A 169 -6.97 -2.93 4.14
C ALA A 169 -7.97 -4.08 4.21
N ILE A 170 -7.57 -5.22 3.65
CA ILE A 170 -8.30 -6.48 3.81
C ILE A 170 -7.31 -7.59 4.13
N ASP A 171 -7.55 -8.30 5.22
CA ASP A 171 -6.77 -9.46 5.64
C ASP A 171 -7.69 -10.59 6.09
N ALA A 172 -7.21 -11.84 6.00
CA ALA A 172 -7.93 -13.00 6.46
C ALA A 172 -7.45 -13.43 7.85
N ASP A 173 -8.38 -13.93 8.68
CA ASP A 173 -8.00 -14.61 9.91
C ASP A 173 -7.79 -16.13 9.69
N SER A 174 -7.25 -16.82 10.68
CA SER A 174 -6.99 -18.25 10.62
C SER A 174 -8.25 -19.11 10.46
N GLN A 175 -9.43 -18.55 10.70
CA GLN A 175 -10.73 -19.21 10.50
C GLN A 175 -11.29 -18.99 9.09
N GLY A 176 -10.61 -18.16 8.27
CA GLY A 176 -11.02 -17.83 6.91
C GLY A 176 -12.03 -16.69 6.82
N ASN A 177 -12.32 -15.97 7.91
CA ASN A 177 -13.08 -14.73 7.81
C ASN A 177 -12.21 -13.61 7.25
N LEU A 178 -12.85 -12.66 6.60
CA LEU A 178 -12.20 -11.47 6.07
C LEU A 178 -12.44 -10.27 6.98
N TRP A 179 -11.39 -9.53 7.23
CA TRP A 179 -11.45 -8.31 8.03
C TRP A 179 -11.05 -7.13 7.17
N ILE A 180 -11.84 -6.04 7.21
CA ILE A 180 -11.72 -4.90 6.31
C ILE A 180 -11.68 -3.62 7.14
N CYS A 181 -10.63 -2.82 6.98
CA CYS A 181 -10.58 -1.47 7.53
C CYS A 181 -11.36 -0.51 6.62
N MET A 182 -12.44 0.06 7.14
CA MET A 182 -13.28 1.03 6.45
C MET A 182 -12.83 2.45 6.83
N THR A 183 -11.80 2.95 6.15
CA THR A 183 -11.06 4.15 6.55
C THR A 183 -11.93 5.39 6.64
N GLN A 184 -12.84 5.61 5.69
CA GLN A 184 -13.70 6.79 5.69
C GLN A 184 -14.90 6.66 6.64
N ALA A 185 -15.40 5.43 6.81
CA ALA A 185 -16.46 5.14 7.78
C ALA A 185 -15.94 5.05 9.23
N GLU A 186 -14.63 4.96 9.42
CA GLU A 186 -14.01 4.75 10.75
C GLU A 186 -14.59 3.51 11.46
N GLN A 187 -14.72 2.44 10.68
CA GLN A 187 -15.26 1.16 11.10
C GLN A 187 -14.32 0.03 10.71
N VAL A 188 -14.52 -1.13 11.32
CA VAL A 188 -13.95 -2.40 10.85
C VAL A 188 -15.11 -3.33 10.51
N ALA A 189 -15.06 -3.94 9.34
CA ALA A 189 -16.00 -4.98 8.93
C ALA A 189 -15.34 -6.36 9.04
N LYS A 190 -16.05 -7.33 9.61
CA LYS A 190 -15.72 -8.75 9.52
C LYS A 190 -16.74 -9.42 8.61
N PHE A 191 -16.29 -10.11 7.58
CA PHE A 191 -17.13 -10.87 6.66
C PHE A 191 -16.88 -12.36 6.82
N ASP A 192 -17.95 -13.12 7.00
CA ASP A 192 -17.92 -14.58 6.96
C ASP A 192 -18.26 -15.04 5.54
N PRO A 193 -17.29 -15.63 4.79
CA PRO A 193 -17.54 -16.07 3.43
C PRO A 193 -18.50 -17.27 3.31
N GLN A 194 -18.69 -18.05 4.37
CA GLN A 194 -19.63 -19.19 4.38
C GLN A 194 -21.05 -18.73 4.64
N ALA A 195 -21.25 -17.93 5.68
CA ALA A 195 -22.56 -17.35 6.01
C ALA A 195 -22.95 -16.18 5.09
N LYS A 196 -21.99 -15.58 4.37
CA LYS A 196 -22.16 -14.38 3.52
C LYS A 196 -22.70 -13.18 4.30
N THR A 197 -22.27 -13.02 5.54
CA THR A 197 -22.73 -11.98 6.46
C THR A 197 -21.60 -11.08 6.94
N PHE A 198 -21.94 -9.82 7.23
CA PHE A 198 -21.03 -8.86 7.84
C PHE A 198 -21.33 -8.64 9.32
N LYS A 199 -20.28 -8.48 10.12
CA LYS A 199 -20.34 -7.89 11.47
C LYS A 199 -19.53 -6.59 11.44
N MET A 200 -20.15 -5.48 11.85
CA MET A 200 -19.49 -4.17 11.88
C MET A 200 -19.03 -3.83 13.29
N TYR A 201 -17.86 -3.21 13.38
CA TYR A 201 -17.29 -2.65 14.62
C TYR A 201 -17.17 -1.15 14.45
N SER A 202 -17.91 -0.41 15.28
CA SER A 202 -17.99 1.07 15.27
C SER A 202 -17.47 1.62 16.60
N GLY A 203 -17.31 2.96 16.66
CA GLY A 203 -16.87 3.63 17.89
C GLY A 203 -15.38 3.96 17.92
N TYR A 204 -14.68 3.84 16.79
CA TYR A 204 -13.32 4.34 16.65
C TYR A 204 -13.26 5.86 16.76
N PRO A 205 -12.13 6.43 17.21
CA PRO A 205 -11.99 7.88 17.35
C PRO A 205 -12.22 8.61 16.02
N LYS A 206 -13.15 9.57 16.02
CA LYS A 206 -13.48 10.37 14.83
C LYS A 206 -12.26 11.09 14.26
N GLY A 207 -12.13 11.10 12.94
CA GLY A 207 -10.98 11.66 12.22
C GLY A 207 -9.72 10.82 12.33
N GLY A 208 -9.80 9.60 12.92
CA GLY A 208 -8.66 8.72 13.08
C GLY A 208 -8.25 8.00 11.80
N LYS A 209 -9.23 7.70 10.92
CA LYS A 209 -9.00 6.98 9.66
C LYS A 209 -8.36 5.62 9.88
N VAL A 210 -9.14 4.64 10.40
CA VAL A 210 -8.65 3.25 10.59
C VAL A 210 -8.09 2.71 9.28
N GLN A 211 -6.87 2.15 9.30
CA GLN A 211 -6.16 1.92 8.06
C GLN A 211 -5.68 0.48 7.88
N TYR A 212 -4.89 -0.04 8.82
CA TYR A 212 -4.33 -1.39 8.73
C TYR A 212 -4.52 -2.16 10.02
N PHE A 213 -4.59 -3.47 9.89
CA PHE A 213 -4.44 -4.38 11.01
C PHE A 213 -2.97 -4.52 11.39
N VAL A 214 -2.70 -4.73 12.67
CA VAL A 214 -1.40 -5.23 13.11
C VAL A 214 -1.32 -6.69 12.69
N LEU A 215 -0.25 -7.06 12.02
CA LEU A 215 -0.03 -8.42 11.53
C LEU A 215 1.08 -9.11 12.32
N ASP A 216 1.02 -10.42 12.42
CA ASP A 216 2.11 -11.23 12.93
C ASP A 216 3.11 -11.62 11.82
N LYS A 217 4.14 -12.40 12.17
CA LYS A 217 5.16 -12.90 11.24
C LYS A 217 4.60 -13.81 10.14
N ASN A 218 3.44 -14.40 10.35
CA ASN A 218 2.77 -15.26 9.37
C ASN A 218 1.83 -14.48 8.44
N ARG A 219 1.76 -13.15 8.63
CA ARG A 219 0.81 -12.27 7.97
C ARG A 219 -0.63 -12.49 8.41
N ASP A 220 -0.85 -13.20 9.49
CA ASP A 220 -2.18 -13.31 10.09
C ASP A 220 -2.48 -12.03 10.91
N ILE A 221 -3.77 -11.69 11.06
CA ILE A 221 -4.16 -10.58 11.95
C ILE A 221 -3.73 -10.93 13.35
N TYR A 222 -2.89 -10.08 13.94
CA TYR A 222 -2.41 -10.29 15.28
C TYR A 222 -3.55 -10.18 16.30
N HIS A 223 -3.72 -11.25 17.07
CA HIS A 223 -4.57 -11.26 18.26
C HIS A 223 -3.69 -11.39 19.49
N ASP A 224 -3.88 -10.50 20.44
CA ASP A 224 -3.17 -10.60 21.71
C ASP A 224 -3.70 -11.76 22.58
N LYS A 225 -3.10 -11.95 23.74
CA LYS A 225 -3.46 -13.05 24.66
C LYS A 225 -4.93 -13.06 25.10
N ASP A 226 -5.62 -11.92 25.02
CA ASP A 226 -7.04 -11.78 25.36
C ASP A 226 -7.94 -11.88 24.10
N GLY A 227 -7.38 -12.25 22.94
CA GLY A 227 -8.08 -12.41 21.67
C GLY A 227 -8.48 -11.10 20.99
N CYS A 228 -7.94 -9.97 21.44
CA CYS A 228 -8.23 -8.68 20.81
C CYS A 228 -7.35 -8.44 19.59
N PHE A 229 -7.93 -7.88 18.53
CA PHE A 229 -7.19 -7.42 17.36
C PHE A 229 -6.80 -5.95 17.48
N TRP A 230 -5.81 -5.54 16.67
CA TRP A 230 -5.22 -4.23 16.74
C TRP A 230 -5.22 -3.54 15.38
N THR A 231 -5.45 -2.21 15.37
CA THR A 231 -5.49 -1.40 14.14
C THR A 231 -4.67 -0.12 14.29
N THR A 232 -4.02 0.29 13.19
CA THR A 232 -3.38 1.61 13.07
C THR A 232 -4.36 2.63 12.53
N HIS A 233 -4.16 3.90 12.89
CA HIS A 233 -4.99 5.03 12.47
C HIS A 233 -4.15 6.11 11.82
N PHE A 234 -4.42 6.37 10.55
CA PHE A 234 -3.56 7.15 9.68
C PHE A 234 -3.49 8.64 10.03
N SER A 235 -4.62 9.26 10.36
CA SER A 235 -4.71 10.70 10.59
C SER A 235 -4.62 11.11 12.07
N LYS A 236 -4.41 10.14 12.95
CA LYS A 236 -4.15 10.38 14.38
C LYS A 236 -3.08 9.39 14.82
N GLU A 237 -2.17 9.83 15.63
CA GLU A 237 -1.07 9.01 16.13
C GLU A 237 -1.58 8.06 17.22
N ILE A 238 -2.48 7.16 16.83
CA ILE A 238 -3.09 6.18 17.72
C ILE A 238 -3.06 4.77 17.14
N ILE A 239 -2.96 3.80 18.04
CA ILE A 239 -3.20 2.39 17.77
C ILE A 239 -4.40 1.97 18.63
N CYS A 240 -5.37 1.28 18.03
CA CYS A 240 -6.55 0.82 18.73
C CYS A 240 -6.52 -0.69 18.95
N ARG A 241 -6.89 -1.12 20.14
CA ARG A 241 -7.12 -2.50 20.56
C ARG A 241 -8.62 -2.75 20.63
N THR A 242 -9.12 -3.72 19.90
CA THR A 242 -10.56 -4.01 19.84
C THR A 242 -10.84 -5.43 20.27
N ASN A 243 -11.75 -5.59 21.23
CA ASN A 243 -12.26 -6.89 21.62
C ASN A 243 -13.34 -7.32 20.63
N PRO A 244 -13.19 -8.43 19.87
CA PRO A 244 -14.12 -8.84 18.83
C PRO A 244 -15.49 -9.32 19.37
N GLU A 245 -15.57 -9.75 20.64
CA GLU A 245 -16.81 -10.22 21.25
C GLU A 245 -17.66 -9.04 21.72
N THR A 246 -17.07 -8.13 22.48
CA THR A 246 -17.79 -7.02 23.11
C THR A 246 -17.83 -5.75 22.27
N GLY A 247 -16.97 -5.64 21.26
CA GLY A 247 -16.76 -4.40 20.49
C GLY A 247 -16.02 -3.30 21.25
N LYS A 248 -15.54 -3.56 22.48
CA LYS A 248 -14.83 -2.56 23.30
C LYS A 248 -13.52 -2.17 22.63
N ILE A 249 -13.34 -0.85 22.44
CA ILE A 249 -12.13 -0.26 21.86
C ILE A 249 -11.31 0.41 22.97
N THR A 250 -10.02 0.11 23.03
CA THR A 250 -9.03 0.80 23.86
C THR A 250 -8.06 1.54 22.96
N VAL A 251 -7.86 2.83 23.24
CA VAL A 251 -7.03 3.72 22.41
C VAL A 251 -5.68 3.92 23.09
N PHE A 252 -4.61 3.67 22.33
CA PHE A 252 -3.23 3.96 22.72
C PHE A 252 -2.72 5.14 21.90
N LYS A 253 -2.40 6.24 22.59
CA LYS A 253 -1.78 7.41 21.94
C LYS A 253 -0.28 7.18 21.82
N ILE A 254 0.24 7.37 20.62
CA ILE A 254 1.67 7.37 20.35
C ILE A 254 2.22 8.75 20.69
N LYS A 255 3.39 8.78 21.30
CA LYS A 255 4.03 10.05 21.68
C LYS A 255 4.36 10.86 20.43
N HIS A 256 3.78 12.05 20.36
CA HIS A 256 4.05 12.99 19.27
C HIS A 256 5.49 13.55 19.36
N ARG A 257 6.09 13.85 18.20
CA ARG A 257 7.39 14.55 18.17
C ARG A 257 7.16 16.04 18.41
N GLU A 258 7.95 16.61 19.32
CA GLU A 258 7.96 18.04 19.56
C GLU A 258 8.35 18.80 18.27
N GLY A 259 7.61 19.85 17.92
CA GLY A 259 7.84 20.68 16.73
C GLY A 259 7.19 20.18 15.43
N MET A 260 6.47 19.06 15.42
CA MET A 260 5.62 18.64 14.30
C MET A 260 4.15 18.97 14.60
N GLU A 261 3.36 19.24 13.56
CA GLU A 261 1.92 19.38 13.73
C GLU A 261 1.27 18.03 14.01
N GLU A 262 0.29 18.00 14.91
CA GLU A 262 -0.50 16.81 15.17
C GLU A 262 -1.18 16.32 13.88
N ASN A 263 -1.28 15.00 13.74
CA ASN A 263 -1.96 14.33 12.63
C ASN A 263 -1.29 14.51 11.25
N THR A 264 0.00 14.80 11.20
CA THR A 264 0.75 14.94 9.95
C THR A 264 1.76 13.83 9.70
N VAL A 265 2.10 13.03 10.71
CA VAL A 265 3.17 12.01 10.63
C VAL A 265 2.75 10.72 9.94
N HIS A 266 1.47 10.43 9.86
CA HIS A 266 0.86 9.26 9.26
C HIS A 266 1.43 7.94 9.81
N LEU A 267 0.92 7.52 10.98
CA LEU A 267 1.14 6.18 11.50
C LEU A 267 0.58 5.17 10.50
N TYR A 268 1.46 4.34 9.90
CA TYR A 268 1.08 3.58 8.72
C TYR A 268 0.74 2.13 9.05
N ALA A 269 1.67 1.21 8.89
CA ALA A 269 1.44 -0.20 9.13
C ALA A 269 2.16 -0.65 10.40
N ALA A 270 1.69 -1.73 11.02
CA ALA A 270 2.31 -2.30 12.20
C ALA A 270 2.38 -3.82 12.14
N VAL A 271 3.36 -4.38 12.84
CA VAL A 271 3.53 -5.82 13.08
C VAL A 271 3.80 -6.08 14.55
N ALA A 272 3.43 -7.26 15.04
CA ALA A 272 3.75 -7.73 16.38
C ALA A 272 4.98 -8.64 16.34
N ASP A 273 5.94 -8.42 17.26
CA ASP A 273 7.06 -9.33 17.46
C ASP A 273 6.66 -10.55 18.32
N SER A 274 7.58 -11.49 18.51
CA SER A 274 7.35 -12.71 19.29
C SER A 274 7.04 -12.47 20.77
N HIS A 275 7.28 -11.26 21.27
CA HIS A 275 7.02 -10.84 22.65
C HIS A 275 5.72 -10.04 22.78
N GLY A 276 5.03 -9.79 21.67
CA GLY A 276 3.79 -9.00 21.60
C GLY A 276 3.98 -7.49 21.62
N LYS A 277 5.22 -6.99 21.45
CA LYS A 277 5.47 -5.58 21.19
C LYS A 277 5.07 -5.24 19.76
N LEU A 278 4.39 -4.12 19.57
CA LEU A 278 3.92 -3.67 18.27
C LEU A 278 4.92 -2.69 17.67
N TRP A 279 5.45 -3.02 16.48
CA TRP A 279 6.36 -2.18 15.72
C TRP A 279 5.62 -1.54 14.56
N PHE A 280 5.76 -0.23 14.37
CA PHE A 280 5.02 0.51 13.35
C PHE A 280 5.90 1.53 12.62
N THR A 281 5.44 1.94 11.44
CA THR A 281 6.08 2.97 10.63
C THR A 281 5.28 4.27 10.67
N GLU A 282 5.98 5.40 10.69
CA GLU A 282 5.42 6.72 10.43
C GLU A 282 5.95 7.23 9.08
N THR A 283 5.06 7.26 8.07
CA THR A 283 5.50 7.57 6.70
C THR A 283 6.02 8.99 6.55
N HIS A 284 5.26 9.98 6.95
CA HIS A 284 5.67 11.40 6.86
C HIS A 284 6.52 11.80 8.06
N GLY A 285 6.34 11.17 9.21
CA GLY A 285 7.23 11.29 10.36
C GLY A 285 8.62 10.71 10.11
N ASN A 286 8.75 9.88 9.08
CA ASN A 286 10.01 9.26 8.65
C ASN A 286 10.71 8.45 9.74
N ARG A 287 9.93 7.68 10.54
CA ARG A 287 10.41 6.97 11.73
C ARG A 287 9.91 5.54 11.79
N LEU A 288 10.66 4.72 12.53
CA LEU A 288 10.19 3.48 13.12
C LEU A 288 9.74 3.76 14.55
N GLY A 289 8.63 3.17 14.97
CA GLY A 289 8.18 3.26 16.35
C GLY A 289 7.81 1.90 16.92
N TRP A 290 7.68 1.84 18.23
CA TRP A 290 7.13 0.67 18.90
C TRP A 290 6.19 1.07 20.05
N LEU A 291 5.26 0.18 20.35
CA LEU A 291 4.31 0.25 21.45
C LEU A 291 4.36 -1.08 22.23
N ASP A 292 4.53 -1.00 23.53
CA ASP A 292 4.31 -2.12 24.45
C ASP A 292 2.83 -2.10 24.89
N PRO A 293 2.03 -3.08 24.49
CA PRO A 293 0.61 -3.12 24.82
C PRO A 293 0.30 -3.30 26.29
N VAL A 294 1.25 -3.84 27.08
CA VAL A 294 1.08 -4.13 28.50
C VAL A 294 1.26 -2.87 29.33
N THR A 295 2.31 -2.12 29.04
CA THR A 295 2.67 -0.91 29.80
C THR A 295 2.10 0.36 29.20
N GLY A 296 1.69 0.34 27.91
CA GLY A 296 1.31 1.50 27.13
C GLY A 296 2.49 2.40 26.75
N LYS A 297 3.72 1.99 27.04
CA LYS A 297 4.92 2.76 26.65
C LYS A 297 5.15 2.67 25.16
N SER A 298 5.43 3.81 24.53
CA SER A 298 5.82 3.89 23.12
C SER A 298 7.10 4.70 22.96
N GLU A 299 7.83 4.43 21.89
CA GLU A 299 9.04 5.15 21.53
C GLU A 299 9.15 5.27 20.01
N LEU A 300 9.74 6.36 19.56
CA LEU A 300 9.99 6.66 18.13
C LEU A 300 11.49 6.72 17.90
N LEU A 301 11.95 6.07 16.84
CA LEU A 301 13.33 5.87 16.50
C LEU A 301 13.64 6.58 15.15
N ASP A 302 14.54 7.55 15.19
CA ASP A 302 15.04 8.27 14.01
C ASP A 302 16.17 7.43 13.34
N ILE A 303 15.80 6.37 12.62
CA ILE A 303 16.74 5.41 12.00
C ILE A 303 16.87 5.58 10.50
N PHE A 304 16.03 6.38 9.87
CA PHE A 304 16.03 6.58 8.43
C PHE A 304 16.69 7.89 8.04
N ALA A 305 17.26 7.92 6.83
CA ALA A 305 17.63 9.18 6.20
C ALA A 305 16.38 10.01 5.88
N ASP A 306 16.57 11.32 5.66
CA ASP A 306 15.48 12.23 5.32
C ASP A 306 14.71 11.73 4.10
N TRP A 307 13.38 11.89 4.15
CA TRP A 307 12.47 11.52 3.07
C TRP A 307 12.43 10.03 2.71
N ALA A 308 12.89 9.12 3.56
CA ALA A 308 12.81 7.69 3.27
C ALA A 308 11.38 7.20 3.03
N GLY A 309 10.43 7.71 3.79
CA GLY A 309 9.00 7.37 3.68
C GLY A 309 8.71 5.90 3.97
N PRO A 310 8.99 5.38 5.17
CA PRO A 310 8.77 3.97 5.48
C PRO A 310 7.30 3.60 5.36
N LYS A 311 7.03 2.42 4.75
CA LYS A 311 5.68 1.94 4.45
C LYS A 311 5.37 0.60 5.12
N ARG A 312 4.73 -0.33 4.41
CA ARG A 312 4.19 -1.59 4.95
C ARG A 312 5.29 -2.61 5.22
N LEU A 313 5.70 -2.68 6.47
CA LEU A 313 6.76 -3.56 6.96
C LEU A 313 6.30 -5.02 7.13
N ALA A 314 7.26 -5.93 7.24
CA ALA A 314 7.10 -7.30 7.68
C ALA A 314 8.07 -7.61 8.82
N ILE A 315 7.80 -8.70 9.53
CA ILE A 315 8.69 -9.27 10.54
C ILE A 315 8.97 -10.73 10.22
N ASP A 316 10.20 -11.18 10.44
CA ASP A 316 10.61 -12.56 10.20
C ASP A 316 10.66 -13.41 11.47
N ASP A 317 11.11 -14.68 11.34
CA ASP A 317 11.19 -15.62 12.47
C ASP A 317 12.24 -15.27 13.52
N GLU A 318 13.16 -14.38 13.18
CA GLU A 318 14.22 -13.90 14.08
C GLU A 318 13.86 -12.54 14.71
N ASP A 319 12.60 -12.08 14.58
CA ASP A 319 12.13 -10.76 14.97
C ASP A 319 12.85 -9.61 14.27
N LYS A 320 13.39 -9.82 13.07
CA LYS A 320 13.93 -8.75 12.24
C LYS A 320 12.82 -8.10 11.45
N LEU A 321 12.76 -6.77 11.49
CA LEU A 321 11.84 -5.98 10.70
C LEU A 321 12.42 -5.73 9.31
N TRP A 322 11.60 -5.93 8.30
CA TRP A 322 11.90 -5.63 6.92
C TRP A 322 11.04 -4.44 6.49
N ILE A 323 11.67 -3.28 6.29
CA ILE A 323 10.97 -2.00 6.18
C ILE A 323 11.24 -1.40 4.80
N PRO A 324 10.23 -1.35 3.92
CA PRO A 324 10.36 -0.70 2.62
C PRO A 324 10.39 0.82 2.82
N GLN A 325 11.34 1.46 2.17
CA GLN A 325 11.45 2.91 2.09
C GLN A 325 10.93 3.39 0.74
N LEU A 326 9.76 4.02 0.74
CA LEU A 326 9.06 4.39 -0.49
C LEU A 326 9.92 5.24 -1.43
N SER A 327 10.53 6.30 -0.92
CA SER A 327 11.18 7.30 -1.79
C SER A 327 12.66 7.06 -2.04
N SER A 328 13.32 6.23 -1.24
CA SER A 328 14.75 5.93 -1.43
C SER A 328 15.02 4.67 -2.25
N GLY A 329 13.98 3.88 -2.58
CA GLY A 329 14.16 2.60 -3.28
C GLY A 329 14.96 1.59 -2.47
N LYS A 330 14.87 1.61 -1.15
CA LYS A 330 15.61 0.75 -0.24
C LYS A 330 14.68 -0.11 0.61
N ILE A 331 15.24 -1.18 1.15
CA ILE A 331 14.63 -2.00 2.19
C ILE A 331 15.59 -2.04 3.37
N THR A 332 15.17 -1.52 4.52
CA THR A 332 15.94 -1.60 5.76
C THR A 332 15.60 -2.87 6.51
N VAL A 333 16.61 -3.60 6.95
CA VAL A 333 16.49 -4.72 7.88
C VAL A 333 16.95 -4.24 9.25
N TYR A 334 16.04 -4.25 10.22
CA TYR A 334 16.28 -3.82 11.60
C TYR A 334 16.11 -4.98 12.55
N ASP A 335 17.12 -5.27 13.35
CA ASP A 335 17.06 -6.30 14.37
C ASP A 335 16.48 -5.72 15.66
N THR A 336 15.29 -6.20 16.05
CA THR A 336 14.59 -5.68 17.24
C THR A 336 15.28 -6.04 18.55
N ARG A 337 16.06 -7.12 18.58
CA ARG A 337 16.80 -7.59 19.75
C ARG A 337 18.08 -6.81 19.98
N GLN A 338 18.77 -6.48 18.88
CA GLN A 338 19.99 -5.65 18.92
C GLN A 338 19.67 -4.15 19.00
N GLY A 339 18.46 -3.75 18.60
CA GLY A 339 18.08 -2.35 18.51
C GLY A 339 18.83 -1.59 17.40
N ALA A 340 19.18 -2.26 16.30
CA ALA A 340 20.06 -1.72 15.28
C ALA A 340 19.67 -2.12 13.85
N ILE A 341 20.02 -1.28 12.87
CA ILE A 341 19.97 -1.63 11.45
C ILE A 341 21.08 -2.64 11.16
N VAL A 342 20.73 -3.81 10.65
CA VAL A 342 21.68 -4.83 10.22
C VAL A 342 21.99 -4.75 8.73
N LYS A 343 21.05 -4.21 7.92
CA LYS A 343 21.24 -4.09 6.47
C LYS A 343 20.34 -3.01 5.87
N ASN A 344 20.86 -2.31 4.87
CA ASN A 344 20.07 -1.58 3.89
C ASN A 344 20.30 -2.23 2.52
N LEU A 345 19.22 -2.62 1.86
CA LEU A 345 19.22 -3.24 0.55
C LEU A 345 18.73 -2.23 -0.48
N ASP A 346 19.50 -1.99 -1.52
CA ASP A 346 19.03 -1.25 -2.68
C ASP A 346 18.21 -2.20 -3.57
N VAL A 347 17.04 -1.74 -4.05
CA VAL A 347 16.31 -2.52 -5.04
C VAL A 347 17.02 -2.47 -6.40
N PRO A 348 16.99 -3.56 -7.19
CA PRO A 348 17.84 -3.67 -8.37
C PRO A 348 17.42 -2.77 -9.55
N ILE A 349 16.24 -2.13 -9.47
CA ILE A 349 15.73 -1.27 -10.53
C ILE A 349 15.89 0.20 -10.14
N PRO A 350 16.73 0.97 -10.86
CA PRO A 350 16.90 2.39 -10.59
C PRO A 350 15.58 3.17 -10.68
N GLY A 351 15.37 4.11 -9.78
CA GLY A 351 14.15 4.92 -9.73
C GLY A 351 12.90 4.18 -9.28
N ASP A 352 13.02 2.91 -8.88
CA ASP A 352 11.87 2.20 -8.33
C ASP A 352 11.60 2.61 -6.88
N TYR A 353 10.35 2.41 -6.46
CA TYR A 353 9.90 2.69 -5.12
C TYR A 353 9.11 1.49 -4.56
N VAL A 354 9.40 1.15 -3.31
CA VAL A 354 8.88 -0.04 -2.64
C VAL A 354 7.81 0.34 -1.64
N TYR A 355 6.62 -0.25 -1.80
CA TYR A 355 5.47 0.10 -0.96
C TYR A 355 5.19 -0.91 0.14
N CYS A 356 5.23 -2.19 -0.19
CA CYS A 356 4.85 -3.28 0.70
C CYS A 356 5.91 -4.37 0.67
N ILE A 357 6.20 -4.93 1.84
CA ILE A 357 6.96 -6.16 1.97
C ILE A 357 6.18 -7.16 2.83
N ARG A 358 6.22 -8.43 2.48
CA ARG A 358 5.56 -9.51 3.20
C ARG A 358 6.45 -10.75 3.21
N ARG A 359 6.35 -11.51 4.29
CA ARG A 359 7.01 -12.81 4.40
C ARG A 359 6.06 -13.92 3.91
N ASP A 360 6.57 -14.79 3.06
CA ASP A 360 5.92 -16.06 2.74
C ASP A 360 6.24 -17.08 3.84
N LYS A 361 5.24 -17.45 4.62
CA LYS A 361 5.40 -18.38 5.76
C LYS A 361 5.85 -19.78 5.36
N ASN A 362 5.62 -20.19 4.11
CA ASN A 362 5.95 -21.54 3.63
C ASN A 362 7.40 -21.65 3.20
N THR A 363 7.96 -20.60 2.61
CA THR A 363 9.34 -20.58 2.09
C THR A 363 10.32 -19.79 2.97
N GLY A 364 9.78 -18.92 3.83
CA GLY A 364 10.56 -17.94 4.60
C GLY A 364 11.06 -16.76 3.80
N ASN A 365 10.92 -16.75 2.47
CA ASN A 365 11.31 -15.62 1.63
C ASN A 365 10.47 -14.39 1.90
N LEU A 366 11.10 -13.22 1.76
CA LEU A 366 10.40 -11.95 1.72
C LEU A 366 10.02 -11.63 0.27
N TRP A 367 8.87 -11.00 0.11
CA TRP A 367 8.44 -10.48 -1.17
C TRP A 367 8.08 -9.02 -1.03
N ALA A 368 8.52 -8.20 -1.99
CA ALA A 368 8.24 -6.77 -1.99
C ALA A 368 7.64 -6.30 -3.32
N THR A 369 6.86 -5.21 -3.27
CA THR A 369 6.25 -4.61 -4.45
C THR A 369 7.13 -3.49 -4.98
N GLY A 370 7.59 -3.62 -6.23
CA GLY A 370 8.25 -2.56 -6.99
C GLY A 370 7.21 -1.76 -7.78
N CYS A 371 6.65 -0.73 -7.13
CA CYS A 371 5.48 -0.01 -7.67
C CYS A 371 5.80 0.84 -8.88
N GLY A 372 7.00 1.41 -8.96
CA GLY A 372 7.45 2.22 -10.09
C GLY A 372 7.84 1.39 -11.32
N SER A 373 8.25 0.15 -11.08
CA SER A 373 8.73 -0.75 -12.11
C SER A 373 7.71 -1.79 -12.55
N ASP A 374 6.54 -1.86 -11.92
CA ASP A 374 5.57 -2.94 -12.12
C ASP A 374 6.21 -4.32 -11.91
N SER A 375 6.93 -4.48 -10.80
CA SER A 375 7.67 -5.71 -10.50
C SER A 375 7.36 -6.23 -9.10
N LEU A 376 7.60 -7.52 -8.91
CA LEU A 376 7.67 -8.12 -7.58
C LEU A 376 9.12 -8.56 -7.33
N TYR A 377 9.60 -8.36 -6.12
CA TYR A 377 10.92 -8.74 -5.66
C TYR A 377 10.81 -9.91 -4.68
N ARG A 378 11.46 -11.03 -4.99
CA ARG A 378 11.66 -12.12 -4.03
C ARG A 378 13.03 -11.95 -3.40
N ILE A 379 13.11 -11.95 -2.08
CA ILE A 379 14.32 -11.69 -1.31
C ILE A 379 14.58 -12.89 -0.42
N ASP A 380 15.75 -13.48 -0.55
CA ASP A 380 16.22 -14.50 0.37
C ASP A 380 16.72 -13.83 1.66
N PRO A 381 16.14 -14.14 2.83
CA PRO A 381 16.49 -13.45 4.07
C PRO A 381 17.89 -13.74 4.60
N LYS A 382 18.53 -14.81 4.12
CA LYS A 382 19.87 -15.22 4.55
C LYS A 382 20.98 -14.61 3.69
N SER A 383 20.82 -14.69 2.37
CA SER A 383 21.80 -14.17 1.42
C SER A 383 21.56 -12.73 1.02
N TYR A 384 20.35 -12.19 1.30
CA TYR A 384 19.86 -10.90 0.82
C TYR A 384 19.78 -10.76 -0.70
N GLN A 385 19.84 -11.89 -1.42
CA GLN A 385 19.73 -11.88 -2.87
C GLN A 385 18.30 -11.53 -3.31
N ILE A 386 18.18 -10.61 -4.27
CA ILE A 386 16.89 -10.15 -4.81
C ILE A 386 16.69 -10.74 -6.21
N THR A 387 15.58 -11.43 -6.40
CA THR A 387 15.11 -11.91 -7.71
C THR A 387 13.95 -11.04 -8.17
N VAL A 388 14.00 -10.57 -9.41
CA VAL A 388 13.00 -9.68 -10.01
C VAL A 388 12.02 -10.44 -10.88
N PHE A 389 10.72 -10.24 -10.67
CA PHE A 389 9.64 -10.75 -11.51
C PHE A 389 8.85 -9.57 -12.07
N ARG A 390 8.78 -9.43 -13.39
CA ARG A 390 8.08 -8.34 -14.06
C ARG A 390 6.60 -8.68 -14.26
N LEU A 391 5.72 -7.75 -13.91
CA LEU A 391 4.30 -7.85 -14.23
C LEU A 391 4.04 -7.41 -15.68
N PRO A 392 3.03 -7.99 -16.34
CA PRO A 392 2.77 -7.71 -17.76
C PRO A 392 2.26 -6.31 -18.02
N ARG A 393 1.45 -5.75 -17.11
CA ARG A 393 0.88 -4.41 -17.30
C ARG A 393 1.79 -3.31 -16.78
N ARG A 394 1.70 -2.15 -17.43
CA ARG A 394 2.35 -0.92 -16.99
C ARG A 394 1.39 -0.10 -16.14
N GLY A 395 1.94 0.59 -15.14
CA GLY A 395 1.16 1.39 -14.20
C GLY A 395 0.28 0.56 -13.26
N ALA A 396 0.69 -0.67 -12.97
CA ALA A 396 -0.03 -1.61 -12.13
C ALA A 396 -0.18 -1.09 -10.69
N TYR A 397 0.87 -0.47 -10.15
CA TYR A 397 0.93 0.06 -8.80
C TYR A 397 0.45 -0.93 -7.73
N THR A 398 1.21 -2.00 -7.55
CA THR A 398 0.88 -3.07 -6.59
C THR A 398 1.08 -2.61 -5.13
N ARG A 399 0.13 -2.90 -4.24
CA ARG A 399 0.17 -2.41 -2.84
C ARG A 399 0.19 -3.51 -1.80
N THR A 400 -0.17 -4.73 -2.17
CA THR A 400 -0.26 -5.86 -1.25
C THR A 400 0.29 -7.13 -1.88
N LEU A 401 0.64 -8.07 -1.03
CA LEU A 401 1.12 -9.40 -1.39
C LEU A 401 0.46 -10.43 -0.48
N VAL A 402 -0.06 -11.49 -1.06
CA VAL A 402 -0.61 -12.65 -0.34
C VAL A 402 -0.11 -13.94 -0.97
N PHE A 403 -0.08 -15.03 -0.21
CA PHE A 403 0.51 -16.30 -0.63
C PHE A 403 -0.52 -17.43 -0.50
N ASP A 404 -0.63 -18.28 -1.53
CA ASP A 404 -1.63 -19.35 -1.55
C ASP A 404 -1.16 -20.67 -0.92
N GLY A 405 0.08 -20.73 -0.46
CA GLY A 405 0.67 -21.94 0.08
C GLY A 405 1.02 -23.00 -0.97
N LYS A 406 0.78 -22.71 -2.26
CA LYS A 406 1.08 -23.59 -3.40
C LYS A 406 2.23 -23.07 -4.26
N GLY A 407 2.98 -22.09 -3.74
CA GLY A 407 4.14 -21.49 -4.40
C GLY A 407 3.81 -20.25 -5.24
N SER A 408 2.55 -19.79 -5.26
CA SER A 408 2.19 -18.56 -5.95
C SER A 408 2.12 -17.37 -5.00
N VAL A 409 2.54 -16.21 -5.49
CA VAL A 409 2.27 -14.91 -4.87
C VAL A 409 1.14 -14.22 -5.62
N TRP A 410 0.24 -13.60 -4.86
CA TRP A 410 -0.88 -12.88 -5.40
C TRP A 410 -0.79 -11.40 -5.02
N THR A 411 -1.22 -10.56 -5.95
CA THR A 411 -1.29 -9.11 -5.77
C THR A 411 -2.48 -8.57 -6.58
N ASN A 412 -2.66 -7.26 -6.56
CA ASN A 412 -3.68 -6.59 -7.38
C ASN A 412 -3.12 -5.32 -8.00
N TYR A 413 -3.75 -4.87 -9.07
CA TYR A 413 -3.48 -3.56 -9.65
C TYR A 413 -4.34 -2.52 -8.94
N ALA A 414 -3.67 -1.60 -8.26
CA ALA A 414 -4.26 -0.68 -7.29
C ALA A 414 -4.07 0.81 -7.66
N SER A 415 -3.87 1.13 -8.92
CA SER A 415 -3.88 2.53 -9.37
C SER A 415 -5.26 3.14 -9.17
N ILE A 416 -5.34 4.34 -8.58
CA ILE A 416 -6.59 5.08 -8.51
C ILE A 416 -7.01 5.48 -9.93
N PRO A 417 -8.22 5.11 -10.36
CA PRO A 417 -8.70 5.50 -11.66
C PRO A 417 -8.94 7.01 -11.69
N ASN A 418 -8.22 7.70 -12.56
CA ASN A 418 -8.53 9.09 -12.89
C ASN A 418 -9.54 9.09 -14.04
N SER A 419 -10.65 9.81 -13.90
CA SER A 419 -11.69 9.92 -14.92
C SER A 419 -11.19 10.47 -16.27
N GLN A 420 -10.03 11.12 -16.27
CA GLN A 420 -9.38 11.66 -17.49
C GLN A 420 -8.31 10.74 -18.08
N THR A 421 -7.88 9.70 -17.33
CA THR A 421 -6.78 8.82 -17.71
C THR A 421 -7.15 7.34 -17.74
N LEU A 422 -8.45 7.01 -17.71
CA LEU A 422 -8.93 5.64 -17.83
C LEU A 422 -8.50 5.03 -19.17
N THR A 423 -7.36 4.39 -19.14
CA THR A 423 -6.96 3.47 -20.20
C THR A 423 -7.36 2.05 -19.80
N PRO A 424 -7.53 1.13 -20.75
CA PRO A 424 -7.73 -0.30 -20.46
C PRO A 424 -6.62 -0.90 -19.58
N PHE A 425 -5.49 -0.21 -19.48
CA PHE A 425 -4.33 -0.61 -18.67
C PHE A 425 -4.53 -0.46 -17.16
N GLN A 426 -5.53 0.30 -16.71
CA GLN A 426 -5.77 0.63 -15.30
C GLN A 426 -7.01 -0.05 -14.70
N ALA A 427 -7.68 -0.94 -15.42
CA ALA A 427 -8.79 -1.70 -14.87
C ALA A 427 -8.31 -2.54 -13.67
N GLY A 428 -9.04 -2.47 -12.57
CA GLY A 428 -8.78 -3.28 -11.38
C GLY A 428 -8.65 -4.76 -11.74
N CYS A 429 -7.62 -5.40 -11.23
CA CYS A 429 -7.28 -6.76 -11.57
C CYS A 429 -6.61 -7.45 -10.39
N VAL A 430 -7.04 -8.67 -10.10
CA VAL A 430 -6.30 -9.59 -9.23
C VAL A 430 -5.27 -10.34 -10.08
N VAL A 431 -4.09 -10.54 -9.57
CA VAL A 431 -2.96 -11.15 -10.28
C VAL A 431 -2.38 -12.29 -9.47
N ARG A 432 -2.21 -13.45 -10.08
CA ARG A 432 -1.45 -14.57 -9.56
C ARG A 432 -0.16 -14.71 -10.34
N LEU A 433 0.96 -14.77 -9.64
CA LEU A 433 2.29 -15.03 -10.18
C LEU A 433 2.86 -16.28 -9.55
N THR A 434 3.21 -17.26 -10.38
CA THR A 434 3.88 -18.51 -9.96
C THR A 434 5.28 -18.52 -10.56
N PRO A 435 6.35 -18.41 -9.73
CA PRO A 435 7.73 -18.51 -10.23
C PRO A 435 7.95 -19.83 -10.98
N ARG A 436 8.71 -19.75 -12.07
CA ARG A 436 9.27 -20.95 -12.74
C ARG A 436 10.69 -21.14 -12.21
N GLU A 437 10.98 -22.33 -11.72
CA GLU A 437 12.32 -22.72 -11.33
C GLU A 437 13.29 -22.79 -12.52
#